data_e793e1500b920aac68cef00f138fa93e
#
_entry.id   e793e1500b920aac68cef00f138fa93e
#
_cell.length_a   1.000
_cell.length_b   1.000
_cell.length_c   1.000
_cell.angle_alpha   90.00
_cell.angle_beta   90.00
_cell.angle_gamma   90.00
#
_symmetry.space_group_name_H-M   'P 1'
#
loop_
_entity.id
_entity.type
_entity.pdbx_description
1 polymer ?
#
loop_
_entity_poly.entity_id
_entity_poly.type
_entity_poly.pdbx_seq_one_letter_code
_entity_poly.pdbx_strand_id
1 'polypeptide(L)'
;MKPELRVSNVSASPVTTPSSSLWARWFSFDNRYLAPLFITCILAAGQLSFGILESYSRTLLAILTALCIEIVLARLFRGQWPHLASAYISGISVGILVRSPAFWPYALCSMISITSKYVLRVKDRHLWNPSNFGLCVMLFLAADTVAGLSIQWGNYLAPMLIVWLLGSITIWQLKRFHICATYVVSFLLFAGVRCWITGHPFLAEVAPITGPMYQLFIFFMITDPKTTVQTKWGQCVVAFLVALVEMILRLSESVYAPFYALFLVGPITNLIEIWWHARQPLPLLPPTLPKPG
;
A
#
# COMPACT_ATOMS: atom_id res chain seq x y z
N MET A 1 -62.61 40.50 18.19
CA MET A 1 -62.74 39.04 18.12
C MET A 1 -61.52 38.56 17.28
N LYS A 2 -60.43 38.10 17.94
CA LYS A 2 -59.28 37.56 17.28
C LYS A 2 -59.38 36.02 17.31
N PRO A 3 -59.11 35.30 16.23
CA PRO A 3 -59.11 33.85 16.31
C PRO A 3 -57.72 33.37 16.83
N GLU A 4 -57.76 32.53 17.86
CA GLU A 4 -56.62 31.84 18.40
C GLU A 4 -56.20 30.71 17.45
N LEU A 5 -54.94 30.75 17.01
CA LEU A 5 -54.29 29.65 16.27
C LEU A 5 -53.92 28.54 17.24
N ARG A 6 -54.59 27.42 17.12
CA ARG A 6 -54.31 26.17 17.84
C ARG A 6 -53.03 25.55 17.27
N VAL A 7 -51.93 25.63 18.00
CA VAL A 7 -50.70 24.91 17.68
C VAL A 7 -50.90 23.45 18.07
N SER A 8 -51.01 22.57 17.08
CA SER A 8 -51.05 21.13 17.28
C SER A 8 -49.62 20.65 17.61
N ASN A 9 -49.41 20.16 18.83
CA ASN A 9 -48.19 19.45 19.23
C ASN A 9 -48.08 18.16 18.43
N VAL A 10 -47.20 18.15 17.43
CA VAL A 10 -46.74 16.92 16.78
C VAL A 10 -45.72 16.32 17.72
N SER A 11 -46.10 15.26 18.43
CA SER A 11 -45.18 14.42 19.21
C SER A 11 -44.19 13.75 18.25
N ALA A 12 -42.97 14.19 18.29
CA ALA A 12 -41.85 13.51 17.61
C ALA A 12 -41.65 12.14 18.28
N SER A 13 -41.95 11.08 17.55
CA SER A 13 -41.59 9.72 17.93
C SER A 13 -40.05 9.61 18.12
N PRO A 14 -39.59 8.92 19.16
CA PRO A 14 -38.16 8.74 19.36
C PRO A 14 -37.57 7.97 18.18
N VAL A 15 -36.61 8.58 17.49
CA VAL A 15 -35.76 7.91 16.48
C VAL A 15 -35.02 6.79 17.21
N THR A 16 -35.51 5.56 17.07
CA THR A 16 -34.78 4.37 17.51
C THR A 16 -33.51 4.26 16.67
N THR A 17 -32.36 4.64 17.24
CA THR A 17 -31.07 4.31 16.68
C THR A 17 -30.97 2.79 16.58
N PRO A 18 -30.63 2.22 15.40
CA PRO A 18 -30.49 0.79 15.30
C PRO A 18 -29.39 0.33 16.27
N SER A 19 -29.72 -0.61 17.14
CA SER A 19 -28.79 -1.25 18.06
C SER A 19 -27.62 -1.82 17.20
N SER A 20 -26.47 -1.19 17.31
CA SER A 20 -25.26 -1.72 16.68
C SER A 20 -25.07 -3.15 17.17
N SER A 21 -25.20 -4.11 16.27
CA SER A 21 -25.00 -5.54 16.58
C SER A 21 -23.67 -5.71 17.31
N LEU A 22 -23.60 -6.62 18.27
CA LEU A 22 -22.35 -6.95 19.01
C LEU A 22 -21.17 -7.14 18.06
N TRP A 23 -21.42 -7.70 16.88
CA TRP A 23 -20.44 -7.85 15.79
C TRP A 23 -19.89 -6.49 15.30
N ALA A 24 -20.71 -5.44 15.20
CA ALA A 24 -20.24 -4.11 14.81
C ALA A 24 -19.31 -3.47 15.86
N ARG A 25 -19.49 -3.79 17.15
CA ARG A 25 -18.62 -3.33 18.24
C ARG A 25 -17.28 -4.05 18.26
N TRP A 26 -17.22 -5.33 17.88
CA TRP A 26 -15.98 -6.10 17.76
C TRP A 26 -15.13 -5.66 16.55
N PHE A 27 -15.77 -5.16 15.48
CA PHE A 27 -15.09 -4.61 14.29
C PHE A 27 -14.89 -3.09 14.32
N SER A 28 -15.22 -2.41 15.42
CA SER A 28 -14.94 -0.98 15.61
C SER A 28 -13.51 -0.70 16.10
N PHE A 29 -12.58 -1.62 15.83
CA PHE A 29 -11.16 -1.29 15.89
C PHE A 29 -10.90 -0.12 14.96
N ASP A 30 -10.27 0.94 15.50
CA ASP A 30 -9.86 2.07 14.69
C ASP A 30 -9.11 1.51 13.47
N ASN A 31 -9.66 1.69 12.26
CA ASN A 31 -9.16 1.11 11.00
C ASN A 31 -7.64 1.31 10.78
N ARG A 32 -7.03 2.20 11.57
CA ARG A 32 -5.59 2.51 11.53
C ARG A 32 -4.71 1.40 12.07
N TYR A 33 -5.21 0.55 12.98
CA TYR A 33 -4.42 -0.53 13.60
C TYR A 33 -4.61 -1.89 12.92
N LEU A 34 -5.61 -2.03 12.05
CA LEU A 34 -5.87 -3.30 11.36
C LEU A 34 -4.72 -3.69 10.41
N ALA A 35 -4.22 -2.73 9.61
CA ALA A 35 -3.10 -3.01 8.71
C ALA A 35 -1.80 -3.39 9.47
N PRO A 36 -1.38 -2.69 10.55
CA PRO A 36 -0.30 -3.15 11.41
C PRO A 36 -0.52 -4.54 11.99
N LEU A 37 -1.73 -4.85 12.47
CA LEU A 37 -2.05 -6.15 13.04
C LEU A 37 -1.92 -7.26 11.99
N PHE A 38 -2.51 -7.09 10.81
CA PHE A 38 -2.46 -8.10 9.76
C PHE A 38 -1.04 -8.36 9.25
N ILE A 39 -0.25 -7.30 9.02
CA ILE A 39 1.14 -7.50 8.57
C ILE A 39 1.98 -8.17 9.67
N THR A 40 1.70 -7.91 10.95
CA THR A 40 2.36 -8.60 12.07
C THR A 40 1.95 -10.06 12.13
N CYS A 41 0.67 -10.39 11.93
CA CYS A 41 0.20 -11.77 11.88
C CYS A 41 0.82 -12.53 10.69
N ILE A 42 0.91 -11.90 9.52
CA ILE A 42 1.57 -12.48 8.34
C ILE A 42 3.04 -12.74 8.63
N LEU A 43 3.72 -11.75 9.24
CA LEU A 43 5.12 -11.88 9.61
C LEU A 43 5.33 -13.01 10.61
N ALA A 44 4.51 -13.08 11.66
CA ALA A 44 4.61 -14.12 12.69
C ALA A 44 4.32 -15.50 12.10
N ALA A 45 3.24 -15.66 11.35
CA ALA A 45 2.89 -16.91 10.70
C ALA A 45 3.96 -17.37 9.70
N GLY A 46 4.44 -16.45 8.86
CA GLY A 46 5.49 -16.74 7.89
C GLY A 46 6.82 -17.08 8.56
N GLN A 47 7.14 -16.42 9.67
CA GLN A 47 8.37 -16.68 10.40
C GLN A 47 8.34 -18.01 11.13
N LEU A 48 7.22 -18.34 11.80
CA LEU A 48 7.07 -19.62 12.52
C LEU A 48 7.04 -20.83 11.58
N SER A 49 6.48 -20.65 10.37
CA SER A 49 6.32 -21.73 9.42
C SER A 49 7.51 -21.91 8.45
N PHE A 50 8.19 -20.82 8.06
CA PHE A 50 9.11 -20.83 6.93
C PHE A 50 10.39 -20.00 7.13
N GLY A 51 10.58 -19.36 8.27
CA GLY A 51 11.75 -18.53 8.49
C GLY A 51 11.86 -17.37 7.47
N ILE A 52 10.77 -16.64 7.21
CA ILE A 52 10.74 -15.54 6.23
C ILE A 52 11.77 -14.45 6.54
N LEU A 53 11.97 -14.18 7.84
CA LEU A 53 12.95 -13.19 8.26
C LEU A 53 14.35 -13.79 8.20
N GLU A 54 15.25 -13.06 7.60
CA GLU A 54 16.66 -13.42 7.62
C GLU A 54 17.25 -13.33 9.05
N SER A 55 16.79 -12.34 9.83
CA SER A 55 17.22 -12.12 11.21
C SER A 55 16.22 -11.30 11.99
N TYR A 56 15.86 -11.74 13.19
CA TYR A 56 15.00 -10.98 14.10
C TYR A 56 15.63 -9.63 14.50
N SER A 57 16.95 -9.62 14.77
CA SER A 57 17.65 -8.41 15.16
C SER A 57 17.72 -7.37 14.06
N ARG A 58 17.90 -7.77 12.81
CA ARG A 58 17.91 -6.86 11.65
C ARG A 58 16.51 -6.28 11.40
N THR A 59 15.46 -7.11 11.50
CA THR A 59 14.08 -6.66 11.38
C THR A 59 13.70 -5.70 12.51
N LEU A 60 14.10 -6.00 13.75
CA LEU A 60 13.90 -5.11 14.88
C LEU A 60 14.61 -3.77 14.68
N LEU A 61 15.85 -3.79 14.18
CA LEU A 61 16.60 -2.59 13.83
C LEU A 61 15.85 -1.74 12.78
N ALA A 62 15.32 -2.38 11.71
CA ALA A 62 14.54 -1.69 10.69
C ALA A 62 13.30 -1.00 11.29
N ILE A 63 12.55 -1.70 12.15
CA ILE A 63 11.37 -1.16 12.83
C ILE A 63 11.75 0.00 13.75
N LEU A 64 12.73 -0.19 14.63
CA LEU A 64 13.16 0.85 15.58
C LEU A 64 13.66 2.09 14.84
N THR A 65 14.46 1.92 13.78
CA THR A 65 14.92 3.03 12.96
C THR A 65 13.76 3.76 12.31
N ALA A 66 12.79 3.04 11.73
CA ALA A 66 11.60 3.65 11.12
C ALA A 66 10.79 4.48 12.15
N LEU A 67 10.59 3.95 13.36
CA LEU A 67 9.88 4.64 14.43
C LEU A 67 10.63 5.89 14.91
N CYS A 68 11.93 5.77 15.15
CA CYS A 68 12.77 6.90 15.60
C CYS A 68 12.79 8.03 14.56
N ILE A 69 13.02 7.71 13.29
CA ILE A 69 13.05 8.70 12.21
C ILE A 69 11.67 9.36 12.03
N GLU A 70 10.56 8.60 12.12
CA GLU A 70 9.20 9.17 12.08
C GLU A 70 8.98 10.18 13.21
N ILE A 71 9.38 9.85 14.45
CA ILE A 71 9.26 10.77 15.60
C ILE A 71 10.07 12.03 15.37
N VAL A 72 11.34 11.89 14.97
CA VAL A 72 12.23 13.02 14.73
C VAL A 72 11.68 13.94 13.64
N LEU A 73 11.33 13.38 12.47
CA LEU A 73 10.85 14.17 11.35
C LEU A 73 9.46 14.78 11.60
N ALA A 74 8.56 14.08 12.30
CA ALA A 74 7.27 14.65 12.66
C ALA A 74 7.42 15.85 13.61
N ARG A 75 8.33 15.76 14.56
CA ARG A 75 8.63 16.88 15.49
C ARG A 75 9.26 18.06 14.77
N LEU A 76 10.20 17.80 13.86
CA LEU A 76 10.89 18.86 13.10
C LEU A 76 9.96 19.54 12.10
N PHE A 77 9.17 18.77 11.32
CA PHE A 77 8.38 19.33 10.23
C PHE A 77 6.95 19.72 10.62
N ARG A 78 6.35 19.10 11.66
CA ARG A 78 4.94 19.32 12.03
C ARG A 78 4.73 19.80 13.46
N GLY A 79 5.74 19.74 14.32
CA GLY A 79 5.64 20.12 15.74
C GLY A 79 4.73 19.20 16.57
N GLN A 80 4.24 18.09 16.04
CA GLN A 80 3.26 17.19 16.66
C GLN A 80 3.81 15.77 16.82
N TRP A 81 3.22 15.01 17.76
CA TRP A 81 3.52 13.57 17.88
C TRP A 81 2.92 12.81 16.72
N PRO A 82 3.70 11.98 16.03
CA PRO A 82 3.20 11.24 14.86
C PRO A 82 2.36 10.03 15.26
N HIS A 83 1.54 9.59 14.34
CA HIS A 83 0.89 8.28 14.41
C HIS A 83 1.87 7.21 13.92
N LEU A 84 2.38 6.38 14.84
CA LEU A 84 3.49 5.45 14.56
C LEU A 84 3.11 4.24 13.69
N ALA A 85 1.80 3.95 13.51
CA ALA A 85 1.33 2.79 12.76
C ALA A 85 1.93 2.71 11.33
N SER A 86 2.00 3.84 10.62
CA SER A 86 2.57 3.87 9.27
C SER A 86 4.09 3.64 9.24
N ALA A 87 4.81 4.12 10.26
CA ALA A 87 6.24 3.88 10.38
C ALA A 87 6.54 2.43 10.72
N TYR A 88 5.74 1.85 11.62
CA TYR A 88 5.81 0.44 11.99
C TYR A 88 5.62 -0.47 10.75
N ILE A 89 4.57 -0.23 9.94
CA ILE A 89 4.34 -0.98 8.69
C ILE A 89 5.54 -0.84 7.74
N SER A 90 6.09 0.37 7.59
CA SER A 90 7.27 0.58 6.73
C SER A 90 8.49 -0.17 7.24
N GLY A 91 8.74 -0.16 8.56
CA GLY A 91 9.85 -0.89 9.18
C GLY A 91 9.74 -2.40 9.02
N ILE A 92 8.54 -2.98 9.24
CA ILE A 92 8.29 -4.40 8.98
C ILE A 92 8.51 -4.73 7.49
N SER A 93 7.98 -3.89 6.60
CA SER A 93 8.13 -4.11 5.15
C SER A 93 9.61 -4.12 4.76
N VAL A 94 10.42 -3.21 5.29
CA VAL A 94 11.88 -3.22 5.07
C VAL A 94 12.51 -4.51 5.63
N GLY A 95 12.14 -4.93 6.85
CA GLY A 95 12.64 -6.16 7.46
C GLY A 95 12.32 -7.43 6.67
N ILE A 96 11.17 -7.45 5.97
CA ILE A 96 10.78 -8.58 5.11
C ILE A 96 11.47 -8.50 3.74
N LEU A 97 11.53 -7.30 3.14
CA LEU A 97 11.92 -7.13 1.74
C LEU A 97 13.44 -7.06 1.54
N VAL A 98 14.17 -6.46 2.48
CA VAL A 98 15.61 -6.31 2.39
C VAL A 98 16.30 -7.60 2.80
N ARG A 99 17.28 -8.03 2.02
CA ARG A 99 18.19 -9.15 2.30
C ARG A 99 19.63 -8.63 2.27
N SER A 100 20.32 -8.77 3.39
CA SER A 100 21.73 -8.37 3.49
C SER A 100 22.40 -9.05 4.68
N PRO A 101 23.66 -9.48 4.57
CA PRO A 101 24.41 -10.00 5.70
C PRO A 101 24.72 -8.91 6.74
N ALA A 102 24.74 -7.64 6.34
CA ALA A 102 25.05 -6.49 7.19
C ALA A 102 23.81 -5.91 7.87
N PHE A 103 24.00 -5.16 8.96
CA PHE A 103 22.93 -4.47 9.69
C PHE A 103 22.56 -3.11 9.08
N TRP A 104 23.55 -2.37 8.60
CA TRP A 104 23.36 -1.00 8.12
C TRP A 104 22.34 -0.84 6.99
N PRO A 105 22.17 -1.79 6.04
CA PRO A 105 21.18 -1.63 4.98
C PRO A 105 19.74 -1.57 5.49
N TYR A 106 19.43 -2.30 6.57
CA TYR A 106 18.09 -2.28 7.17
C TYR A 106 17.79 -0.92 7.81
N ALA A 107 18.77 -0.34 8.51
CA ALA A 107 18.63 0.99 9.10
C ALA A 107 18.54 2.07 8.01
N LEU A 108 19.45 2.04 7.03
CA LEU A 108 19.48 3.05 5.97
C LEU A 108 18.23 2.98 5.07
N CYS A 109 17.79 1.78 4.69
CA CYS A 109 16.55 1.60 3.92
C CYS A 109 15.33 2.15 4.68
N SER A 110 15.21 1.87 5.98
CA SER A 110 14.14 2.42 6.83
C SER A 110 14.21 3.94 6.93
N MET A 111 15.40 4.50 7.10
CA MET A 111 15.63 5.95 7.15
C MET A 111 15.20 6.60 5.83
N ILE A 112 15.65 6.07 4.68
CA ILE A 112 15.27 6.57 3.34
C ILE A 112 13.75 6.46 3.14
N SER A 113 13.16 5.32 3.50
CA SER A 113 11.72 5.06 3.38
C SER A 113 10.90 6.10 4.15
N ILE A 114 11.25 6.37 5.40
CA ILE A 114 10.50 7.32 6.22
C ILE A 114 10.76 8.76 5.78
N THR A 115 12.00 9.10 5.46
CA THR A 115 12.37 10.45 4.98
C THR A 115 11.62 10.80 3.69
N SER A 116 11.43 9.85 2.78
CA SER A 116 10.67 10.05 1.54
C SER A 116 9.25 10.55 1.78
N LYS A 117 8.61 10.15 2.89
CA LYS A 117 7.26 10.62 3.27
C LYS A 117 7.20 12.12 3.59
N TYR A 118 8.31 12.69 3.99
CA TYR A 118 8.38 14.10 4.38
C TYR A 118 8.89 14.99 3.25
N VAL A 119 9.88 14.51 2.51
CA VAL A 119 10.55 15.26 1.46
C VAL A 119 9.84 15.11 0.10
N LEU A 120 9.39 13.91 -0.25
CA LEU A 120 8.84 13.61 -1.56
C LEU A 120 7.30 13.67 -1.54
N ARG A 121 6.78 14.87 -1.25
CA ARG A 121 5.33 15.15 -1.19
C ARG A 121 4.95 16.26 -2.16
N VAL A 122 3.79 16.09 -2.79
CA VAL A 122 3.17 17.13 -3.61
C VAL A 122 1.70 17.26 -3.19
N LYS A 123 1.26 18.46 -2.84
CA LYS A 123 -0.11 18.75 -2.37
C LYS A 123 -0.57 17.76 -1.28
N ASP A 124 0.26 17.54 -0.26
CA ASP A 124 0.03 16.63 0.88
C ASP A 124 -0.10 15.14 0.54
N ARG A 125 0.20 14.72 -0.69
CA ARG A 125 0.23 13.32 -1.11
C ARG A 125 1.66 12.81 -1.22
N HIS A 126 1.87 11.56 -0.80
CA HIS A 126 3.12 10.85 -1.05
C HIS A 126 3.18 10.43 -2.52
N LEU A 127 4.31 10.66 -3.18
CA LEU A 127 4.49 10.26 -4.58
C LEU A 127 4.83 8.79 -4.71
N TRP A 128 5.60 8.23 -3.79
CA TRP A 128 6.03 6.83 -3.75
C TRP A 128 5.51 6.10 -2.53
N ASN A 129 5.29 4.80 -2.67
CA ASN A 129 5.20 3.93 -1.50
C ASN A 129 6.55 3.95 -0.77
N PRO A 130 6.59 4.29 0.53
CA PRO A 130 7.85 4.55 1.24
C PRO A 130 8.80 3.36 1.26
N SER A 131 8.31 2.15 1.55
CA SER A 131 9.15 0.95 1.61
C SER A 131 9.63 0.53 0.22
N ASN A 132 8.80 0.72 -0.82
CA ASN A 132 9.24 0.48 -2.19
C ASN A 132 10.33 1.47 -2.62
N PHE A 133 10.16 2.75 -2.27
CA PHE A 133 11.15 3.79 -2.54
C PHE A 133 12.49 3.45 -1.88
N GLY A 134 12.48 3.17 -0.57
CA GLY A 134 13.69 2.82 0.17
C GLY A 134 14.39 1.58 -0.39
N LEU A 135 13.61 0.53 -0.71
CA LEU A 135 14.15 -0.69 -1.31
C LEU A 135 14.82 -0.42 -2.66
N CYS A 136 14.12 0.27 -3.57
CA CYS A 136 14.69 0.58 -4.90
C CYS A 136 15.97 1.42 -4.80
N VAL A 137 15.98 2.45 -3.95
CA VAL A 137 17.18 3.27 -3.72
C VAL A 137 18.33 2.41 -3.20
N MET A 138 18.08 1.50 -2.26
CA MET A 138 19.12 0.59 -1.74
C MET A 138 19.62 -0.39 -2.80
N LEU A 139 18.72 -0.93 -3.64
CA LEU A 139 19.10 -1.81 -4.75
C LEU A 139 19.95 -1.09 -5.82
N PHE A 140 19.78 0.24 -5.98
CA PHE A 140 20.65 1.03 -6.87
C PHE A 140 21.98 1.42 -6.23
N LEU A 141 21.96 1.82 -4.95
CA LEU A 141 23.15 2.35 -4.28
C LEU A 141 24.09 1.28 -3.73
N ALA A 142 23.57 0.13 -3.38
CA ALA A 142 24.28 -0.94 -2.68
C ALA A 142 23.95 -2.32 -3.24
N ALA A 143 23.90 -2.45 -4.55
CA ALA A 143 23.55 -3.69 -5.27
C ALA A 143 24.41 -4.90 -4.86
N ASP A 144 25.66 -4.67 -4.52
CA ASP A 144 26.59 -5.73 -4.07
C ASP A 144 26.31 -6.24 -2.65
N THR A 145 25.61 -5.46 -1.84
CA THR A 145 25.39 -5.75 -0.41
C THR A 145 23.92 -6.03 -0.11
N VAL A 146 23.01 -5.55 -0.95
CA VAL A 146 21.56 -5.61 -0.74
C VAL A 146 20.90 -6.36 -1.86
N ALA A 147 20.08 -7.34 -1.48
CA ALA A 147 19.14 -8.01 -2.37
C ALA A 147 17.71 -7.79 -1.86
N GLY A 148 16.76 -7.90 -2.75
CA GLY A 148 15.35 -7.95 -2.39
C GLY A 148 14.90 -9.37 -2.06
N LEU A 149 13.79 -9.51 -1.34
CA LEU A 149 13.18 -10.81 -1.09
C LEU A 149 12.82 -11.48 -2.43
N SER A 150 13.44 -12.61 -2.71
CA SER A 150 13.21 -13.41 -3.93
C SER A 150 12.84 -14.86 -3.63
N ILE A 151 12.56 -15.19 -2.36
CA ILE A 151 12.22 -16.54 -1.93
C ILE A 151 10.90 -16.95 -2.58
N GLN A 152 10.88 -18.14 -3.17
CA GLN A 152 9.66 -18.81 -3.60
C GLN A 152 9.32 -19.90 -2.59
N TRP A 153 8.06 -19.93 -2.13
CA TRP A 153 7.62 -20.96 -1.19
C TRP A 153 7.40 -22.32 -1.84
N GLY A 154 7.73 -22.45 -3.12
CA GLY A 154 7.54 -23.68 -3.87
C GLY A 154 6.08 -24.15 -3.84
N ASN A 155 5.88 -25.42 -3.53
CA ASN A 155 4.54 -26.03 -3.45
C ASN A 155 3.87 -25.92 -2.06
N TYR A 156 4.42 -25.13 -1.14
CA TYR A 156 3.81 -24.95 0.19
C TYR A 156 2.61 -24.00 0.11
N LEU A 157 1.40 -24.58 0.09
CA LEU A 157 0.16 -23.81 -0.02
C LEU A 157 -0.23 -23.09 1.28
N ALA A 158 0.14 -23.62 2.43
CA ALA A 158 -0.31 -23.09 3.73
C ALA A 158 0.07 -21.60 3.93
N PRO A 159 1.32 -21.15 3.74
CA PRO A 159 1.65 -19.72 3.89
C PRO A 159 0.99 -18.86 2.84
N MET A 160 0.83 -19.37 1.61
CA MET A 160 0.10 -18.66 0.56
C MET A 160 -1.35 -18.41 0.96
N LEU A 161 -2.03 -19.43 1.51
CA LEU A 161 -3.42 -19.29 1.97
C LEU A 161 -3.54 -18.24 3.10
N ILE A 162 -2.59 -18.20 4.04
CA ILE A 162 -2.58 -17.18 5.10
C ILE A 162 -2.44 -15.78 4.52
N VAL A 163 -1.47 -15.56 3.61
CA VAL A 163 -1.28 -14.24 2.98
C VAL A 163 -2.50 -13.86 2.14
N TRP A 164 -3.08 -14.81 1.40
CA TRP A 164 -4.27 -14.56 0.60
C TRP A 164 -5.49 -14.22 1.45
N LEU A 165 -5.69 -14.93 2.55
CA LEU A 165 -6.81 -14.66 3.47
C LEU A 165 -6.69 -13.27 4.08
N LEU A 166 -5.55 -12.97 4.72
CA LEU A 166 -5.32 -11.69 5.39
C LEU A 166 -5.23 -10.53 4.39
N GLY A 167 -4.58 -10.75 3.25
CA GLY A 167 -4.54 -9.80 2.15
C GLY A 167 -5.93 -9.50 1.59
N SER A 168 -6.74 -10.53 1.34
CA SER A 168 -8.12 -10.38 0.84
C SER A 168 -9.00 -9.62 1.81
N ILE A 169 -8.89 -9.87 3.13
CA ILE A 169 -9.61 -9.10 4.15
C ILE A 169 -9.21 -7.62 4.08
N THR A 170 -7.90 -7.35 3.97
CA THR A 170 -7.38 -5.98 3.89
C THR A 170 -7.88 -5.24 2.64
N ILE A 171 -7.79 -5.83 1.46
CA ILE A 171 -8.24 -5.19 0.21
C ILE A 171 -9.77 -5.06 0.14
N TRP A 172 -10.51 -5.97 0.76
CA TRP A 172 -11.97 -5.87 0.86
C TRP A 172 -12.38 -4.66 1.70
N GLN A 173 -11.75 -4.45 2.85
CA GLN A 173 -11.98 -3.28 3.69
C GLN A 173 -11.60 -1.98 2.98
N LEU A 174 -10.50 -1.98 2.23
CA LEU A 174 -10.04 -0.83 1.44
C LEU A 174 -10.86 -0.63 0.15
N LYS A 175 -11.75 -1.56 -0.22
CA LYS A 175 -12.53 -1.58 -1.49
C LYS A 175 -11.63 -1.46 -2.73
N ARG A 176 -10.44 -2.13 -2.71
CA ARG A 176 -9.41 -2.03 -3.76
C ARG A 176 -9.17 -3.33 -4.53
N PHE A 177 -10.10 -4.27 -4.46
CA PHE A 177 -9.99 -5.56 -5.16
C PHE A 177 -9.74 -5.42 -6.66
N HIS A 178 -10.31 -4.40 -7.30
CA HIS A 178 -10.12 -4.11 -8.72
C HIS A 178 -8.65 -3.87 -9.11
N ILE A 179 -7.83 -3.28 -8.22
CA ILE A 179 -6.39 -3.09 -8.47
C ILE A 179 -5.67 -4.43 -8.54
N CYS A 180 -5.89 -5.29 -7.55
CA CYS A 180 -5.30 -6.62 -7.51
C CYS A 180 -5.73 -7.45 -8.72
N ALA A 181 -7.04 -7.47 -9.02
CA ALA A 181 -7.58 -8.20 -10.15
C ALA A 181 -6.97 -7.71 -11.48
N THR A 182 -6.93 -6.38 -11.70
CA THR A 182 -6.34 -5.82 -12.91
C THR A 182 -4.86 -6.17 -13.02
N TYR A 183 -4.09 -6.03 -11.94
CA TYR A 183 -2.68 -6.37 -11.98
C TYR A 183 -2.45 -7.86 -12.29
N VAL A 184 -3.16 -8.77 -11.60
CA VAL A 184 -3.01 -10.22 -11.80
C VAL A 184 -3.39 -10.62 -13.24
N VAL A 185 -4.52 -10.14 -13.74
CA VAL A 185 -4.96 -10.42 -15.13
C VAL A 185 -3.93 -9.89 -16.12
N SER A 186 -3.45 -8.65 -15.94
CA SER A 186 -2.43 -8.06 -16.81
C SER A 186 -1.12 -8.82 -16.76
N PHE A 187 -0.67 -9.23 -15.56
CA PHE A 187 0.52 -10.05 -15.38
C PHE A 187 0.43 -11.38 -16.14
N LEU A 188 -0.73 -12.08 -16.06
CA LEU A 188 -0.96 -13.34 -16.78
C LEU A 188 -0.97 -13.14 -18.30
N LEU A 189 -1.61 -12.07 -18.78
CA LEU A 189 -1.61 -11.71 -20.20
C LEU A 189 -0.16 -11.43 -20.68
N PHE A 190 0.59 -10.66 -19.93
CA PHE A 190 1.99 -10.34 -20.25
C PHE A 190 2.92 -11.54 -20.06
N ALA A 191 2.61 -12.49 -19.18
CA ALA A 191 3.31 -13.78 -19.11
C ALA A 191 3.15 -14.57 -20.41
N GLY A 192 1.95 -14.53 -21.03
CA GLY A 192 1.73 -15.12 -22.36
C GLY A 192 2.58 -14.42 -23.44
N VAL A 193 2.66 -13.09 -23.41
CA VAL A 193 3.51 -12.33 -24.33
C VAL A 193 5.00 -12.67 -24.14
N ARG A 194 5.47 -12.75 -22.89
CA ARG A 194 6.87 -13.18 -22.61
C ARG A 194 7.15 -14.59 -23.09
N CYS A 195 6.24 -15.54 -22.81
CA CYS A 195 6.33 -16.91 -23.30
C CYS A 195 6.50 -16.94 -24.84
N TRP A 196 5.72 -16.13 -25.56
CA TRP A 196 5.82 -16.03 -27.02
C TRP A 196 7.15 -15.43 -27.50
N ILE A 197 7.68 -14.41 -26.81
CA ILE A 197 8.93 -13.72 -27.17
C ILE A 197 10.16 -14.59 -26.82
N THR A 198 10.18 -15.16 -25.61
CA THR A 198 11.37 -15.85 -25.06
C THR A 198 11.41 -17.34 -25.40
N GLY A 199 10.26 -17.95 -25.73
CA GLY A 199 10.13 -19.40 -25.89
C GLY A 199 10.10 -20.17 -24.58
N HIS A 200 10.11 -19.53 -23.43
CA HIS A 200 10.01 -20.19 -22.12
C HIS A 200 8.61 -20.76 -21.90
N PRO A 201 8.48 -21.86 -21.14
CA PRO A 201 7.18 -22.41 -20.80
C PRO A 201 6.31 -21.38 -20.04
N PHE A 202 5.03 -21.26 -20.39
CA PHE A 202 4.09 -20.32 -19.76
C PHE A 202 4.05 -20.43 -18.23
N LEU A 203 4.08 -21.66 -17.70
CA LEU A 203 4.10 -21.88 -16.25
C LEU A 203 5.35 -21.32 -15.57
N ALA A 204 6.50 -21.31 -16.25
CA ALA A 204 7.72 -20.69 -15.72
C ALA A 204 7.58 -19.16 -15.64
N GLU A 205 6.93 -18.56 -16.66
CA GLU A 205 6.67 -17.11 -16.67
C GLU A 205 5.64 -16.68 -15.61
N VAL A 206 4.72 -17.56 -15.22
CA VAL A 206 3.70 -17.30 -14.19
C VAL A 206 4.18 -17.65 -12.78
N ALA A 207 5.11 -18.59 -12.63
CA ALA A 207 5.57 -19.10 -11.33
C ALA A 207 5.90 -18.01 -10.29
N PRO A 208 6.52 -16.87 -10.63
CA PRO A 208 6.86 -15.83 -9.66
C PRO A 208 5.68 -15.26 -8.89
N ILE A 209 4.47 -15.21 -9.46
CA ILE A 209 3.28 -14.68 -8.78
C ILE A 209 2.88 -15.51 -7.56
N THR A 210 3.30 -16.76 -7.51
CA THR A 210 3.05 -17.65 -6.37
C THR A 210 3.97 -17.40 -5.18
N GLY A 211 5.04 -16.62 -5.38
CA GLY A 211 6.00 -16.30 -4.32
C GLY A 211 5.50 -15.24 -3.34
N PRO A 212 6.01 -15.24 -2.09
CA PRO A 212 5.59 -14.30 -1.05
C PRO A 212 5.85 -12.84 -1.43
N MET A 213 6.91 -12.58 -2.17
CA MET A 213 7.26 -11.24 -2.67
C MET A 213 6.11 -10.65 -3.49
N TYR A 214 5.60 -11.41 -4.47
CA TYR A 214 4.51 -10.96 -5.34
C TYR A 214 3.20 -10.80 -4.58
N GLN A 215 2.92 -11.69 -3.64
CA GLN A 215 1.70 -11.64 -2.85
C GLN A 215 1.69 -10.41 -1.94
N LEU A 216 2.81 -10.12 -1.25
CA LEU A 216 2.95 -8.90 -0.47
C LEU A 216 2.88 -7.65 -1.36
N PHE A 217 3.48 -7.69 -2.54
CA PHE A 217 3.40 -6.61 -3.52
C PHE A 217 1.96 -6.35 -3.95
N ILE A 218 1.21 -7.39 -4.34
CA ILE A 218 -0.16 -7.31 -4.84
C ILE A 218 -1.12 -6.82 -3.76
N PHE A 219 -1.01 -7.34 -2.53
CA PHE A 219 -1.98 -7.03 -1.49
C PHE A 219 -1.68 -5.75 -0.70
N PHE A 220 -0.41 -5.36 -0.57
CA PHE A 220 -0.02 -4.29 0.35
C PHE A 220 0.73 -3.12 -0.28
N MET A 221 1.43 -3.33 -1.41
CA MET A 221 2.23 -2.26 -2.00
C MET A 221 1.50 -1.51 -3.13
N ILE A 222 1.00 -2.23 -4.14
CA ILE A 222 0.29 -1.61 -5.27
C ILE A 222 -1.08 -1.05 -4.85
N THR A 223 -1.66 -1.56 -3.77
CA THR A 223 -2.96 -1.13 -3.22
C THR A 223 -2.86 -0.02 -2.19
N ASP A 224 -1.67 0.50 -1.89
CA ASP A 224 -1.50 1.55 -0.87
C ASP A 224 -2.35 2.78 -1.19
N PRO A 225 -3.34 3.14 -0.30
CA PRO A 225 -4.25 4.24 -0.57
C PRO A 225 -3.61 5.62 -0.62
N LYS A 226 -2.43 5.78 -0.02
CA LYS A 226 -1.75 7.08 0.07
C LYS A 226 -0.94 7.41 -1.17
N THR A 227 -0.58 6.40 -1.96
CA THR A 227 0.36 6.51 -3.08
C THR A 227 -0.25 6.10 -4.42
N THR A 228 -1.54 5.74 -4.44
CA THR A 228 -2.27 5.38 -5.66
C THR A 228 -3.23 6.51 -6.04
N VAL A 229 -3.48 6.68 -7.34
CA VAL A 229 -4.48 7.64 -7.87
C VAL A 229 -5.86 7.42 -7.27
N GLN A 230 -6.70 8.48 -7.24
CA GLN A 230 -7.96 8.44 -6.49
C GLN A 230 -9.10 7.78 -7.25
N THR A 231 -9.14 7.91 -8.58
CA THR A 231 -10.23 7.36 -9.39
C THR A 231 -10.07 5.86 -9.61
N LYS A 232 -11.17 5.09 -9.51
CA LYS A 232 -11.14 3.62 -9.71
C LYS A 232 -10.59 3.24 -11.08
N TRP A 233 -11.00 3.95 -12.13
CA TRP A 233 -10.49 3.72 -13.47
C TRP A 233 -8.98 4.01 -13.57
N GLY A 234 -8.54 5.14 -13.02
CA GLY A 234 -7.12 5.46 -12.94
C GLY A 234 -6.31 4.40 -12.19
N GLN A 235 -6.86 3.84 -11.11
CA GLN A 235 -6.24 2.74 -10.36
C GLN A 235 -6.04 1.49 -11.21
N CYS A 236 -7.03 1.13 -12.05
CA CYS A 236 -6.88 0.02 -13.00
C CYS A 236 -5.81 0.33 -14.05
N VAL A 237 -5.81 1.54 -14.60
CA VAL A 237 -4.78 1.97 -15.56
C VAL A 237 -3.37 1.90 -14.94
N VAL A 238 -3.20 2.37 -13.71
CA VAL A 238 -1.91 2.27 -12.99
C VAL A 238 -1.49 0.82 -12.80
N ALA A 239 -2.40 -0.05 -12.38
CA ALA A 239 -2.11 -1.47 -12.19
C ALA A 239 -1.70 -2.15 -13.50
N PHE A 240 -2.37 -1.83 -14.60
CA PHE A 240 -2.01 -2.29 -15.95
C PHE A 240 -0.62 -1.78 -16.37
N LEU A 241 -0.35 -0.48 -16.19
CA LEU A 241 0.95 0.12 -16.54
C LEU A 241 2.09 -0.47 -15.71
N VAL A 242 1.88 -0.72 -14.42
CA VAL A 242 2.87 -1.39 -13.58
C VAL A 242 3.18 -2.78 -14.13
N ALA A 243 2.16 -3.58 -14.48
CA ALA A 243 2.37 -4.91 -15.06
C ALA A 243 3.07 -4.83 -16.45
N LEU A 244 2.76 -3.81 -17.25
CA LEU A 244 3.40 -3.59 -18.55
C LEU A 244 4.89 -3.26 -18.39
N VAL A 245 5.23 -2.30 -17.52
CA VAL A 245 6.64 -1.93 -17.26
C VAL A 245 7.38 -3.10 -16.64
N GLU A 246 6.75 -3.85 -15.73
CA GLU A 246 7.32 -5.07 -15.20
C GLU A 246 7.64 -6.10 -16.30
N MET A 247 6.73 -6.31 -17.26
CA MET A 247 6.98 -7.19 -18.40
C MET A 247 8.26 -6.78 -19.15
N ILE A 248 8.41 -5.48 -19.44
CA ILE A 248 9.59 -4.96 -20.15
C ILE A 248 10.87 -5.21 -19.34
N LEU A 249 10.82 -4.91 -18.02
CA LEU A 249 11.96 -5.13 -17.12
C LEU A 249 12.33 -6.61 -16.99
N ARG A 250 11.33 -7.51 -17.03
CA ARG A 250 11.57 -8.96 -17.02
C ARG A 250 12.21 -9.46 -18.32
N LEU A 251 11.83 -8.90 -19.45
CA LEU A 251 12.51 -9.18 -20.72
C LEU A 251 13.98 -8.71 -20.70
N SER A 252 14.31 -7.75 -19.83
CA SER A 252 15.68 -7.31 -19.54
C SER A 252 16.32 -8.06 -18.36
N GLU A 253 15.77 -9.24 -17.99
CA GLU A 253 16.27 -10.12 -16.93
C GLU A 253 16.29 -9.50 -15.52
N SER A 254 15.55 -8.42 -15.28
CA SER A 254 15.50 -7.78 -13.98
C SER A 254 14.75 -8.65 -12.96
N VAL A 255 15.44 -9.07 -11.90
CA VAL A 255 14.86 -9.88 -10.81
C VAL A 255 13.87 -9.08 -9.99
N TYR A 256 14.07 -7.78 -9.82
CA TYR A 256 13.26 -6.90 -8.97
C TYR A 256 12.26 -6.08 -9.78
N ALA A 257 11.87 -6.57 -10.94
CA ALA A 257 11.00 -5.90 -11.90
C ALA A 257 9.73 -5.28 -11.30
N PRO A 258 8.93 -5.95 -10.43
CA PRO A 258 7.71 -5.33 -9.88
C PRO A 258 8.00 -4.10 -9.02
N PHE A 259 9.08 -4.11 -8.24
CA PHE A 259 9.45 -2.97 -7.41
C PHE A 259 9.89 -1.77 -8.26
N TYR A 260 10.70 -2.00 -9.26
CA TYR A 260 11.13 -0.95 -10.20
C TYR A 260 9.96 -0.43 -11.05
N ALA A 261 9.05 -1.31 -11.48
CA ALA A 261 7.86 -0.90 -12.21
C ALA A 261 6.98 0.05 -11.38
N LEU A 262 6.71 -0.29 -10.11
CA LEU A 262 5.96 0.58 -9.21
C LEU A 262 6.73 1.87 -8.88
N PHE A 263 8.05 1.80 -8.75
CA PHE A 263 8.90 2.96 -8.50
C PHE A 263 8.83 3.98 -9.64
N LEU A 264 8.73 3.53 -10.88
CA LEU A 264 8.64 4.39 -12.07
C LEU A 264 7.19 4.88 -12.30
N VAL A 265 6.23 3.96 -12.34
CA VAL A 265 4.84 4.26 -12.73
C VAL A 265 4.11 5.05 -11.65
N GLY A 266 4.31 4.71 -10.37
CA GLY A 266 3.58 5.32 -9.25
C GLY A 266 3.67 6.85 -9.21
N PRO A 267 4.86 7.44 -9.14
CA PRO A 267 5.00 8.90 -9.08
C PRO A 267 4.54 9.59 -10.36
N ILE A 268 4.82 9.02 -11.54
CA ILE A 268 4.41 9.60 -12.82
C ILE A 268 2.88 9.74 -12.88
N THR A 269 2.16 8.68 -12.54
CA THR A 269 0.69 8.70 -12.58
C THR A 269 0.08 9.62 -11.52
N ASN A 270 0.67 9.68 -10.32
CA ASN A 270 0.27 10.63 -9.29
C ASN A 270 0.50 12.08 -9.72
N LEU A 271 1.63 12.39 -10.35
CA LEU A 271 1.92 13.74 -10.85
C LEU A 271 0.97 14.14 -11.98
N ILE A 272 0.64 13.22 -12.89
CA ILE A 272 -0.34 13.43 -13.96
C ILE A 272 -1.71 13.73 -13.34
N GLU A 273 -2.17 12.97 -12.35
CA GLU A 273 -3.45 13.21 -11.67
C GLU A 273 -3.48 14.58 -10.98
N ILE A 274 -2.41 14.93 -10.24
CA ILE A 274 -2.29 16.23 -9.56
C ILE A 274 -2.33 17.39 -10.57
N TRP A 275 -1.63 17.25 -11.69
CA TRP A 275 -1.60 18.23 -12.75
C TRP A 275 -2.96 18.37 -13.45
N TRP A 276 -3.63 17.25 -13.71
CA TRP A 276 -4.97 17.22 -14.31
C TRP A 276 -5.99 17.96 -13.43
N HIS A 277 -6.02 17.65 -12.13
CA HIS A 277 -6.92 18.32 -11.18
C HIS A 277 -6.60 19.81 -11.00
N ALA A 278 -5.33 20.22 -11.14
CA ALA A 278 -4.96 21.63 -11.07
C ALA A 278 -5.46 22.47 -12.26
N ARG A 279 -5.82 21.82 -13.38
CA ARG A 279 -6.35 22.47 -14.59
C ARG A 279 -7.87 22.48 -14.67
N GLN A 280 -8.57 21.76 -13.80
CA GLN A 280 -10.03 21.83 -13.77
C GLN A 280 -10.46 23.17 -13.19
N PRO A 281 -11.36 23.91 -13.86
CA PRO A 281 -11.88 25.17 -13.33
C PRO A 281 -12.59 24.86 -11.99
N LEU A 282 -12.39 25.76 -11.01
CA LEU A 282 -13.10 25.67 -9.75
C LEU A 282 -14.61 25.59 -10.02
N PRO A 283 -15.35 24.66 -9.40
CA PRO A 283 -16.80 24.62 -9.52
C PRO A 283 -17.33 26.00 -9.10
N LEU A 284 -18.10 26.65 -9.98
CA LEU A 284 -18.78 27.90 -9.65
C LEU A 284 -19.60 27.66 -8.39
N LEU A 285 -19.31 28.40 -7.32
CA LEU A 285 -20.15 28.37 -6.13
C LEU A 285 -21.58 28.67 -6.55
N PRO A 286 -22.57 27.88 -6.07
CA PRO A 286 -23.96 28.20 -6.36
C PRO A 286 -24.23 29.62 -5.87
N PRO A 287 -25.00 30.44 -6.64
CA PRO A 287 -25.31 31.80 -6.23
C PRO A 287 -25.89 31.77 -4.83
N THR A 288 -25.28 32.51 -3.92
CA THR A 288 -25.80 32.69 -2.55
C THR A 288 -27.20 33.28 -2.68
N LEU A 289 -28.23 32.53 -2.27
CA LEU A 289 -29.58 33.05 -2.20
C LEU A 289 -29.60 34.29 -1.32
N PRO A 290 -30.23 35.39 -1.73
CA PRO A 290 -30.33 36.58 -0.89
C PRO A 290 -31.04 36.20 0.41
N LYS A 291 -30.46 36.62 1.54
CA LYS A 291 -31.09 36.45 2.86
C LYS A 291 -32.46 37.11 2.81
N PRO A 292 -33.55 36.43 3.23
CA PRO A 292 -34.82 37.09 3.39
C PRO A 292 -34.68 38.18 4.46
N GLY A 293 -35.02 39.44 4.08
CA GLY A 293 -35.05 40.60 4.95
C GLY A 293 -36.17 40.55 5.97
#